data_56740a54c1ddc476c101f0cc409c747c
#
_entry.id   56740a54c1ddc476c101f0cc409c747c
#
_cell.length_a   1.000
_cell.length_b   1.000
_cell.length_c   1.000
_cell.angle_alpha   90.00
_cell.angle_beta   90.00
_cell.angle_gamma   90.00
#
_symmetry.space_group_name_H-M   'P 1'
#
loop_
_entity.id
_entity.type
_entity.pdbx_description
1 polymer ?
#
loop_
_entity_poly.entity_id
_entity_poly.type
_entity_poly.pdbx_seq_one_letter_code
_entity_poly.pdbx_strand_id
1 'polypeptide(L)'
;MGKNRLLVCDDEAAVGRFVRNATECLGYDVRLTTSGPELMQIYDDFKPTAILLDMVMPSMDGNEVIMWLAGRGCKARLILMTGYHPQYADHARILAEYNDLGSVATLHKPFGVNELLAALEAA
;
A
#
# COMPACT_ATOMS: atom_id res chain seq x y z
N MET A 1 13.93 9.59 15.44
CA MET A 1 13.63 9.56 14.05
C MET A 1 13.46 8.18 13.54
N GLY A 2 12.30 7.84 13.11
CA GLY A 2 12.04 6.56 12.52
C GLY A 2 12.55 6.50 11.09
N LYS A 3 13.03 5.34 10.70
CA LYS A 3 13.31 5.07 9.31
C LYS A 3 11.99 4.93 8.56
N ASN A 4 11.92 5.37 7.31
CA ASN A 4 10.74 5.15 6.47
C ASN A 4 10.64 3.65 6.15
N ARG A 5 9.51 3.05 6.49
CA ARG A 5 9.27 1.62 6.28
C ARG A 5 8.08 1.44 5.36
N LEU A 6 8.34 0.89 4.19
CA LEU A 6 7.32 0.68 3.15
C LEU A 6 6.94 -0.79 3.07
N LEU A 7 5.67 -1.08 3.25
CA LEU A 7 5.11 -2.42 3.11
C LEU A 7 4.35 -2.48 1.79
N VAL A 8 4.76 -3.39 0.91
CA VAL A 8 4.14 -3.55 -0.41
C VAL A 8 3.34 -4.84 -0.42
N CYS A 9 2.13 -4.78 -0.93
CA CYS A 9 1.28 -5.97 -1.08
C CYS A 9 0.75 -6.01 -2.52
N ASP A 10 1.29 -6.91 -3.33
CA ASP A 10 0.91 -7.09 -4.73
C ASP A 10 1.25 -8.52 -5.14
N ASP A 11 0.29 -9.23 -5.72
CA ASP A 11 0.51 -10.62 -6.13
C ASP A 11 1.48 -10.75 -7.31
N GLU A 12 1.75 -9.65 -8.02
CA GLU A 12 2.78 -9.62 -9.05
C GLU A 12 4.12 -9.25 -8.43
N ALA A 13 5.00 -10.23 -8.27
CA ALA A 13 6.31 -10.00 -7.64
C ALA A 13 7.14 -8.94 -8.35
N ALA A 14 6.97 -8.80 -9.67
CA ALA A 14 7.70 -7.80 -10.45
C ALA A 14 7.38 -6.37 -10.01
N VAL A 15 6.12 -6.10 -9.64
CA VAL A 15 5.73 -4.79 -9.13
C VAL A 15 6.47 -4.49 -7.82
N GLY A 16 6.49 -5.46 -6.92
CA GLY A 16 7.22 -5.31 -5.65
C GLY A 16 8.69 -5.02 -5.86
N ARG A 17 9.35 -5.74 -6.76
CA ARG A 17 10.77 -5.52 -7.06
C ARG A 17 11.01 -4.12 -7.63
N PHE A 18 10.13 -3.68 -8.54
CA PHE A 18 10.22 -2.33 -9.10
C PHE A 18 10.15 -1.28 -7.99
N VAL A 19 9.18 -1.41 -7.11
CA VAL A 19 8.99 -0.48 -6.00
C VAL A 19 10.21 -0.49 -5.07
N ARG A 20 10.72 -1.67 -4.72
CA ARG A 20 11.91 -1.79 -3.88
C ARG A 20 13.10 -1.06 -4.51
N ASN A 21 13.36 -1.34 -5.78
CA ASN A 21 14.50 -0.74 -6.46
C ASN A 21 14.39 0.79 -6.51
N ALA A 22 13.17 1.31 -6.66
CA ALA A 22 12.96 2.74 -6.74
C ALA A 22 13.08 3.43 -5.38
N THR A 23 12.84 2.73 -4.28
CA THR A 23 12.71 3.37 -2.97
C THR A 23 13.84 3.05 -1.99
N GLU A 24 14.50 1.91 -2.13
CA GLU A 24 15.61 1.57 -1.21
C GLU A 24 16.75 2.57 -1.30
N CYS A 25 17.05 3.07 -2.48
CA CYS A 25 18.11 4.06 -2.63
C CYS A 25 17.77 5.39 -1.97
N LEU A 26 16.53 5.62 -1.62
CA LEU A 26 16.07 6.81 -0.90
C LEU A 26 16.01 6.60 0.60
N GLY A 27 16.47 5.46 1.08
CA GLY A 27 16.50 5.18 2.51
C GLY A 27 15.30 4.44 3.05
N TYR A 28 14.38 3.97 2.20
CA TYR A 28 13.25 3.18 2.66
C TYR A 28 13.69 1.76 3.02
N ASP A 29 13.17 1.27 4.13
CA ASP A 29 13.22 -0.17 4.43
C ASP A 29 11.96 -0.77 3.82
N VAL A 30 12.11 -1.71 2.90
CA VAL A 30 10.99 -2.23 2.09
C VAL A 30 10.76 -3.69 2.37
N ARG A 31 9.52 -4.04 2.64
CA ARG A 31 9.09 -5.44 2.75
C ARG A 31 8.06 -5.72 1.68
N LEU A 32 8.24 -6.82 0.97
CA LEU A 32 7.36 -7.23 -0.11
C LEU A 32 6.49 -8.40 0.36
N THR A 33 5.18 -8.27 0.10
CA THR A 33 4.23 -9.36 0.33
C THR A 33 3.42 -9.56 -0.94
N THR A 34 2.89 -10.76 -1.11
CA THR A 34 2.14 -11.11 -2.32
C THR A 34 0.69 -11.49 -2.03
N SER A 35 0.25 -11.36 -0.78
CA SER A 35 -1.14 -11.66 -0.42
C SER A 35 -1.54 -10.87 0.82
N GLY A 36 -2.85 -10.70 1.02
CA GLY A 36 -3.37 -10.07 2.21
C GLY A 36 -2.95 -10.76 3.51
N PRO A 37 -3.12 -12.10 3.60
CA PRO A 37 -2.68 -12.82 4.79
C PRO A 37 -1.19 -12.62 5.11
N GLU A 38 -0.34 -12.58 4.10
CA GLU A 38 1.09 -12.35 4.30
C GLU A 38 1.35 -10.95 4.87
N LEU A 39 0.67 -9.95 4.34
CA LEU A 39 0.74 -8.59 4.88
C LEU A 39 0.35 -8.57 6.35
N MET A 40 -0.73 -9.24 6.69
CA MET A 40 -1.23 -9.27 8.06
C MET A 40 -0.23 -9.90 9.01
N GLN A 41 0.50 -10.93 8.57
CA GLN A 41 1.48 -11.62 9.40
C GLN A 41 2.66 -10.73 9.78
N ILE A 42 3.09 -9.84 8.89
CA ILE A 42 4.29 -9.04 9.16
C ILE A 42 3.98 -7.61 9.62
N TYR A 43 2.74 -7.19 9.52
CA TYR A 43 2.34 -5.81 9.80
C TYR A 43 2.75 -5.33 11.19
N ASP A 44 2.43 -6.10 12.22
CA ASP A 44 2.66 -5.67 13.60
C ASP A 44 4.15 -5.54 13.92
N ASP A 45 4.97 -6.46 13.41
CA ASP A 45 6.41 -6.45 13.68
C ASP A 45 7.14 -5.41 12.83
N PHE A 46 6.73 -5.25 11.58
CA PHE A 46 7.40 -4.32 10.67
C PHE A 46 7.07 -2.86 10.99
N LYS A 47 5.85 -2.59 11.45
CA LYS A 47 5.37 -1.25 11.78
C LYS A 47 5.58 -0.29 10.61
N PRO A 48 4.91 -0.52 9.48
CA PRO A 48 5.12 0.31 8.30
C PRO A 48 4.72 1.76 8.53
N THR A 49 5.43 2.67 7.87
CA THR A 49 5.05 4.08 7.81
C THR A 49 4.25 4.38 6.55
N ALA A 50 4.34 3.50 5.55
CA ALA A 50 3.55 3.59 4.33
C ALA A 50 3.22 2.17 3.85
N ILE A 51 2.05 2.02 3.26
CA ILE A 51 1.58 0.75 2.70
C ILE A 51 1.14 0.99 1.27
N LEU A 52 1.68 0.19 0.36
CA LEU A 52 1.31 0.19 -1.05
C LEU A 52 0.51 -1.07 -1.32
N LEU A 53 -0.78 -0.94 -1.55
CA LEU A 53 -1.72 -2.06 -1.59
C LEU A 53 -2.37 -2.20 -2.95
N ASP A 54 -2.20 -3.37 -3.57
CA ASP A 54 -2.93 -3.73 -4.79
C ASP A 54 -4.39 -4.03 -4.43
N MET A 55 -5.32 -3.40 -5.13
CA MET A 55 -6.74 -3.55 -4.85
C MET A 55 -7.34 -4.85 -5.36
N VAL A 56 -6.67 -5.51 -6.30
CA VAL A 56 -7.20 -6.75 -6.89
C VAL A 56 -6.17 -7.87 -6.75
N MET A 57 -6.45 -8.80 -5.83
CA MET A 57 -5.60 -9.96 -5.59
C MET A 57 -6.47 -11.21 -5.45
N PRO A 58 -5.99 -12.38 -5.90
CA PRO A 58 -6.80 -13.60 -5.90
C PRO A 58 -7.22 -14.10 -4.52
N SER A 59 -6.34 -13.95 -3.52
CA SER A 59 -6.57 -14.56 -2.20
C SER A 59 -7.40 -13.71 -1.25
N MET A 60 -7.39 -12.39 -1.45
CA MET A 60 -8.12 -11.45 -0.59
C MET A 60 -8.17 -10.12 -1.30
N ASP A 61 -9.33 -9.50 -1.39
CA ASP A 61 -9.40 -8.22 -2.08
C ASP A 61 -8.92 -7.08 -1.17
N GLY A 62 -8.63 -5.94 -1.80
CA GLY A 62 -8.08 -4.80 -1.08
C GLY A 62 -9.02 -4.24 -0.02
N ASN A 63 -10.34 -4.36 -0.22
CA ASN A 63 -11.30 -3.87 0.78
C ASN A 63 -11.20 -4.63 2.09
N GLU A 64 -10.97 -5.94 2.02
CA GLU A 64 -10.79 -6.74 3.23
C GLU A 64 -9.53 -6.32 3.98
N VAL A 65 -8.45 -6.05 3.26
CA VAL A 65 -7.21 -5.58 3.88
C VAL A 65 -7.42 -4.21 4.52
N ILE A 66 -8.11 -3.31 3.85
CA ILE A 66 -8.42 -1.98 4.37
C ILE A 66 -9.20 -2.07 5.69
N MET A 67 -10.22 -2.93 5.74
CA MET A 67 -11.01 -3.09 6.96
C MET A 67 -10.17 -3.68 8.08
N TRP A 68 -9.28 -4.62 7.76
CA TRP A 68 -8.38 -5.18 8.76
C TRP A 68 -7.44 -4.10 9.31
N LEU A 69 -6.86 -3.27 8.43
CA LEU A 69 -5.98 -2.17 8.85
C LEU A 69 -6.73 -1.17 9.73
N ALA A 70 -7.97 -0.86 9.36
CA ALA A 70 -8.80 0.05 10.16
C ALA A 70 -9.00 -0.50 11.56
N GLY A 71 -9.25 -1.80 11.68
CA GLY A 71 -9.42 -2.46 12.98
C GLY A 71 -8.16 -2.43 13.83
N ARG A 72 -6.99 -2.32 13.19
CA ARG A 72 -5.70 -2.19 13.88
C ARG A 72 -5.35 -0.76 14.28
N GLY A 73 -6.16 0.21 13.87
CA GLY A 73 -5.83 1.62 14.11
C GLY A 73 -4.61 2.08 13.32
N CYS A 74 -4.49 1.61 12.09
CA CYS A 74 -3.33 1.88 11.24
C CYS A 74 -3.12 3.38 11.04
N LYS A 75 -1.89 3.85 11.26
CA LYS A 75 -1.50 5.25 11.05
C LYS A 75 -0.57 5.42 9.85
N ALA A 76 -0.23 4.33 9.17
CA ALA A 76 0.61 4.39 7.98
C ALA A 76 -0.11 5.11 6.85
N ARG A 77 0.66 5.75 5.98
CA ARG A 77 0.11 6.32 4.75
C ARG A 77 -0.30 5.19 3.83
N LEU A 78 -1.55 5.20 3.40
CA LEU A 78 -2.09 4.15 2.56
C LEU A 78 -2.15 4.63 1.11
N ILE A 79 -1.56 3.85 0.20
CA ILE A 79 -1.55 4.12 -1.23
C ILE A 79 -2.16 2.91 -1.93
N LEU A 80 -3.25 3.14 -2.63
CA LEU A 80 -3.99 2.07 -3.31
C LEU A 80 -3.57 2.00 -4.77
N MET A 81 -3.12 0.82 -5.20
CA MET A 81 -2.76 0.59 -6.60
C MET A 81 -3.97 0.03 -7.35
N THR A 82 -4.29 0.60 -8.49
CA THR A 82 -5.42 0.19 -9.31
C THR A 82 -4.99 0.00 -10.77
N GLY A 83 -5.61 -0.98 -11.44
CA GLY A 83 -5.34 -1.24 -12.86
C GLY A 83 -6.52 -0.84 -13.74
N TYR A 84 -7.39 -1.81 -14.05
CA TYR A 84 -8.41 -1.61 -15.07
C TYR A 84 -9.70 -0.94 -14.59
N HIS A 85 -9.91 -0.88 -13.28
CA HIS A 85 -11.17 -0.39 -12.73
C HIS A 85 -10.92 0.74 -11.73
N PRO A 86 -10.81 1.99 -12.21
CA PRO A 86 -10.56 3.14 -11.31
C PRO A 86 -11.61 3.30 -10.21
N GLN A 87 -12.85 2.88 -10.46
CA GLN A 87 -13.91 2.97 -9.45
C GLN A 87 -13.59 2.15 -8.20
N TYR A 88 -12.83 1.07 -8.34
CA TYR A 88 -12.43 0.27 -7.20
C TYR A 88 -11.60 1.09 -6.22
N ALA A 89 -10.65 1.87 -6.76
CA ALA A 89 -9.81 2.71 -5.92
C ALA A 89 -10.63 3.83 -5.25
N ASP A 90 -11.58 4.40 -5.95
CA ASP A 90 -12.42 5.46 -5.39
C ASP A 90 -13.27 4.95 -4.23
N HIS A 91 -13.92 3.81 -4.40
CA HIS A 91 -14.70 3.19 -3.34
C HIS A 91 -13.83 2.81 -2.15
N ALA A 92 -12.65 2.25 -2.40
CA ALA A 92 -11.73 1.85 -1.37
C ALA A 92 -11.19 3.05 -0.58
N ARG A 93 -10.91 4.15 -1.28
CA ARG A 93 -10.46 5.38 -0.63
C ARG A 93 -11.53 5.93 0.30
N ILE A 94 -12.77 5.98 -0.17
CA ILE A 94 -13.89 6.44 0.66
C ILE A 94 -14.04 5.54 1.89
N LEU A 95 -13.97 4.24 1.70
CA LEU A 95 -14.06 3.28 2.80
C LEU A 95 -12.95 3.49 3.83
N ALA A 96 -11.72 3.69 3.35
CA ALA A 96 -10.57 3.89 4.23
C ALA A 96 -10.69 5.20 5.01
N GLU A 97 -11.06 6.27 4.34
CA GLU A 97 -11.21 7.58 4.98
C GLU A 97 -12.35 7.58 5.99
N TYR A 98 -13.44 6.91 5.68
CA TYR A 98 -14.57 6.77 6.59
C TYR A 98 -14.17 6.01 7.87
N ASN A 99 -13.22 5.09 7.76
CA ASN A 99 -12.74 4.30 8.89
C ASN A 99 -11.48 4.87 9.54
N ASP A 100 -11.25 6.16 9.39
CA ASP A 100 -10.17 6.90 10.06
C ASP A 100 -8.76 6.46 9.64
N LEU A 101 -8.60 5.95 8.43
CA LEU A 101 -7.28 5.66 7.88
C LEU A 101 -6.59 6.91 7.32
N GLY A 102 -7.21 8.07 7.51
CA GLY A 102 -6.65 9.34 7.11
C GLY A 102 -6.73 9.56 5.61
N SER A 103 -5.83 10.41 5.11
CA SER A 103 -5.75 10.73 3.71
C SER A 103 -5.14 9.56 2.94
N VAL A 104 -5.81 9.12 1.90
CA VAL A 104 -5.42 7.95 1.12
C VAL A 104 -5.12 8.37 -0.32
N ALA A 105 -3.96 7.96 -0.83
CA ALA A 105 -3.58 8.22 -2.22
C ALA A 105 -3.94 7.03 -3.10
N THR A 106 -4.09 7.28 -4.40
CA THR A 106 -4.27 6.24 -5.39
C THR A 106 -3.17 6.32 -6.42
N LEU A 107 -2.75 5.15 -6.95
CA LEU A 107 -1.68 5.06 -7.92
C LEU A 107 -2.13 4.11 -9.03
N HIS A 108 -2.22 4.64 -10.24
CA HIS A 108 -2.76 3.88 -11.38
C HIS A 108 -1.67 3.08 -12.07
N LYS A 109 -1.89 1.79 -12.24
CA LYS A 109 -0.94 0.93 -12.98
C LYS A 109 -1.14 1.09 -14.49
N PRO A 110 -0.08 1.05 -15.29
CA PRO A 110 1.32 1.08 -14.89
C PRO A 110 1.74 2.47 -14.44
N PHE A 111 2.65 2.54 -13.48
CA PHE A 111 3.15 3.82 -13.00
C PHE A 111 4.68 3.84 -13.04
N GLY A 112 5.25 5.03 -13.15
CA GLY A 112 6.69 5.23 -13.13
C GLY A 112 7.19 5.65 -11.77
N VAL A 113 8.50 5.85 -11.68
CA VAL A 113 9.16 6.23 -10.43
C VAL A 113 8.63 7.56 -9.90
N ASN A 114 8.47 8.56 -10.78
CA ASN A 114 8.01 9.89 -10.34
C ASN A 114 6.64 9.85 -9.71
N GLU A 115 5.73 9.08 -10.30
CA GLU A 115 4.38 8.92 -9.79
C GLU A 115 4.37 8.21 -8.44
N LEU A 116 5.20 7.18 -8.32
CA LEU A 116 5.36 6.45 -7.07
C LEU A 116 5.87 7.36 -5.96
N LEU A 117 6.93 8.12 -6.24
CA LEU A 117 7.52 9.00 -5.23
C LEU A 117 6.56 10.12 -4.83
N ALA A 118 5.81 10.66 -5.78
CA ALA A 118 4.80 11.68 -5.48
C ALA A 118 3.73 11.13 -4.53
N ALA A 119 3.29 9.89 -4.76
CA ALA A 119 2.29 9.26 -3.90
C ALA A 119 2.83 9.03 -2.49
N LEU A 120 4.10 8.67 -2.36
CA LEU A 120 4.72 8.43 -1.06
C LEU A 120 4.94 9.72 -0.28
N GLU A 121 5.18 10.83 -0.96
CA GLU A 121 5.52 12.10 -0.33
C GLU A 121 4.31 13.00 -0.08
N ALA A 122 3.22 12.76 -0.76
CA ALA A 122 2.03 13.60 -0.60
C ALA A 122 1.51 13.52 0.83
N ALA A 123 1.30 14.65 1.44
CA ALA A 123 0.81 14.75 2.81
C ALA A 123 -0.67 14.44 2.91
#